data_e9f747d046f980ab52f92235b0c25773
#
_entry.id   e9f747d046f980ab52f92235b0c25773
#
_cell.length_a   1.000
_cell.length_b   1.000
_cell.length_c   1.000
_cell.angle_alpha   90.00
_cell.angle_beta   90.00
_cell.angle_gamma   90.00
#
_symmetry.space_group_name_H-M   'P 1'
#
loop_
_entity.id
_entity.type
_entity.pdbx_description
1 polymer ?
#
loop_
_entity_poly.entity_id
_entity_poly.type
_entity_poly.pdbx_seq_one_letter_code
_entity_poly.pdbx_strand_id
1 'polypeptide(L)'
;KLKGILLTQGMHGMISQVEGLAKALDIDFTHQTVELNNFWKMIPPKLTPISQSVYKKIDQPDFDVIISCGRKSVIPSIHLKNNSKKKVINIHIQDPKVNFNHFDFIVAPEHDSIKGQNVISTKGAIHYLTDEEIIKNKDYLSSFIKKDHRKICSLILGGPTKYYDYSSENMKNIFSILDNLLKKNNLQLVVIPSMR
;
A
#
# COMPACT_ATOMS: atom_id res chain seq x y z
N LYS A 1 -15.10 -17.16 11.92
CA LYS A 1 -14.35 -16.24 11.06
C LYS A 1 -12.95 -16.09 11.61
N LEU A 2 -11.93 -16.11 10.75
CA LEU A 2 -10.55 -15.91 11.17
C LEU A 2 -10.35 -14.47 11.66
N LYS A 3 -9.52 -14.30 12.69
CA LYS A 3 -9.11 -12.98 13.20
C LYS A 3 -7.75 -12.62 12.64
N GLY A 4 -7.62 -11.42 12.10
CA GLY A 4 -6.38 -10.91 11.50
C GLY A 4 -5.80 -9.71 12.24
N ILE A 5 -4.48 -9.60 12.23
CA ILE A 5 -3.76 -8.38 12.55
C ILE A 5 -3.09 -7.84 11.28
N LEU A 6 -3.39 -6.59 10.92
CA LEU A 6 -2.82 -5.94 9.76
C LEU A 6 -1.69 -5.01 10.19
N LEU A 7 -0.51 -5.17 9.61
CA LEU A 7 0.69 -4.43 9.97
C LEU A 7 1.18 -3.58 8.80
N THR A 8 1.19 -2.26 8.96
CA THR A 8 1.72 -1.33 7.95
C THR A 8 2.50 -0.19 8.59
N GLN A 9 3.07 0.67 7.74
CA GLN A 9 3.72 1.92 8.18
C GLN A 9 2.73 3.11 8.26
N GLY A 10 1.41 2.87 8.09
CA GLY A 10 0.39 3.92 8.09
C GLY A 10 0.20 4.64 6.75
N MET A 11 0.88 4.23 5.67
CA MET A 11 0.70 4.83 4.34
C MET A 11 -0.55 4.26 3.67
N HIS A 12 -1.40 5.14 3.10
CA HIS A 12 -2.67 4.76 2.47
C HIS A 12 -2.56 3.61 1.47
N GLY A 13 -1.54 3.62 0.60
CA GLY A 13 -1.33 2.53 -0.36
C GLY A 13 -1.04 1.17 0.28
N MET A 14 -0.38 1.13 1.44
CA MET A 14 -0.13 -0.10 2.18
C MET A 14 -1.38 -0.56 2.93
N ILE A 15 -2.12 0.37 3.55
CA ILE A 15 -3.40 0.09 4.21
C ILE A 15 -4.38 -0.51 3.21
N SER A 16 -4.53 0.11 2.04
CA SER A 16 -5.39 -0.39 0.97
C SER A 16 -5.06 -1.84 0.56
N GLN A 17 -3.78 -2.19 0.53
CA GLN A 17 -3.36 -3.54 0.15
C GLN A 17 -3.69 -4.58 1.24
N VAL A 18 -3.35 -4.32 2.50
CA VAL A 18 -3.61 -5.28 3.58
C VAL A 18 -5.10 -5.43 3.87
N GLU A 19 -5.87 -4.33 3.84
CA GLU A 19 -7.32 -4.39 4.01
C GLU A 19 -8.02 -5.05 2.83
N GLY A 20 -7.56 -4.77 1.60
CA GLY A 20 -8.10 -5.41 0.40
C GLY A 20 -7.95 -6.92 0.45
N LEU A 21 -6.78 -7.41 0.84
CA LEU A 21 -6.55 -8.85 1.00
C LEU A 21 -7.37 -9.44 2.16
N ALA A 22 -7.44 -8.76 3.31
CA ALA A 22 -8.21 -9.23 4.45
C ALA A 22 -9.71 -9.33 4.14
N LYS A 23 -10.26 -8.33 3.45
CA LYS A 23 -11.67 -8.33 2.97
C LYS A 23 -11.92 -9.47 1.98
N ALA A 24 -11.03 -9.65 1.00
CA ALA A 24 -11.16 -10.71 0.00
C ALA A 24 -11.11 -12.13 0.61
N LEU A 25 -10.41 -12.29 1.73
CA LEU A 25 -10.31 -13.55 2.49
C LEU A 25 -11.37 -13.68 3.58
N ASP A 26 -12.30 -12.76 3.70
CA ASP A 26 -13.34 -12.70 4.75
C ASP A 26 -12.76 -12.80 6.18
N ILE A 27 -11.68 -12.09 6.45
CA ILE A 27 -10.99 -12.04 7.74
C ILE A 27 -11.51 -10.83 8.54
N ASP A 28 -11.88 -11.03 9.81
CA ASP A 28 -12.10 -9.93 10.77
C ASP A 28 -10.74 -9.41 11.23
N PHE A 29 -10.50 -8.11 11.13
CA PHE A 29 -9.16 -7.60 11.37
C PHE A 29 -9.11 -6.35 12.24
N THR A 30 -7.95 -6.18 12.90
CA THR A 30 -7.51 -4.94 13.51
C THR A 30 -6.26 -4.44 12.80
N HIS A 31 -6.16 -3.12 12.57
CA HIS A 31 -5.01 -2.53 11.92
C HIS A 31 -4.06 -1.90 12.96
N GLN A 32 -2.77 -2.18 12.83
CA GLN A 32 -1.71 -1.65 13.68
C GLN A 32 -0.64 -0.95 12.84
N THR A 33 -0.36 0.29 13.18
CA THR A 33 0.76 1.02 12.57
C THR A 33 2.07 0.64 13.25
N VAL A 34 3.02 0.15 12.47
CA VAL A 34 4.33 -0.27 12.95
C VAL A 34 5.29 0.92 13.01
N GLU A 35 5.88 1.14 14.17
CA GLU A 35 6.99 2.07 14.36
C GLU A 35 8.26 1.32 14.77
N LEU A 36 9.31 1.42 13.95
CA LEU A 36 10.64 0.93 14.33
C LEU A 36 11.32 1.91 15.29
N ASN A 37 12.13 1.38 16.20
CA ASN A 37 13.01 2.18 17.02
C ASN A 37 14.05 2.89 16.13
N ASN A 38 14.51 4.07 16.53
CA ASN A 38 15.23 5.00 15.64
C ASN A 38 16.44 4.38 14.94
N PHE A 39 17.24 3.61 15.64
CA PHE A 39 18.40 2.92 15.08
C PHE A 39 17.99 1.98 13.92
N TRP A 40 16.94 1.19 14.10
CA TRP A 40 16.52 0.17 13.14
C TRP A 40 15.79 0.73 11.91
N LYS A 41 15.37 1.99 11.95
CA LYS A 41 14.75 2.65 10.78
C LYS A 41 15.68 2.71 9.56
N MET A 42 16.99 2.77 9.80
CA MET A 42 18.00 2.87 8.74
C MET A 42 18.55 1.52 8.30
N ILE A 43 18.41 0.48 9.12
CA ILE A 43 18.96 -0.85 8.85
C ILE A 43 18.04 -1.64 7.95
N PRO A 44 18.53 -2.28 6.86
CA PRO A 44 17.72 -3.16 6.02
C PRO A 44 17.17 -4.35 6.81
N PRO A 45 15.96 -4.87 6.49
CA PRO A 45 15.37 -6.02 7.18
C PRO A 45 16.31 -7.24 7.26
N LYS A 46 17.09 -7.49 6.20
CA LYS A 46 18.05 -8.60 6.14
C LYS A 46 19.13 -8.55 7.25
N LEU A 47 19.47 -7.34 7.71
CA LEU A 47 20.49 -7.11 8.76
C LEU A 47 19.87 -6.80 10.13
N THR A 48 18.55 -6.86 10.23
CA THR A 48 17.80 -6.52 11.44
C THR A 48 17.45 -7.80 12.20
N PRO A 49 17.73 -7.90 13.51
CA PRO A 49 17.38 -9.09 14.29
C PRO A 49 15.86 -9.23 14.42
N ILE A 50 15.39 -10.47 14.54
CA ILE A 50 13.98 -10.76 14.80
C ILE A 50 13.76 -10.66 16.32
N SER A 51 13.46 -9.46 16.80
CA SER A 51 13.36 -9.15 18.23
C SER A 51 12.40 -8.00 18.51
N GLN A 52 11.79 -8.02 19.70
CA GLN A 52 10.95 -6.92 20.20
C GLN A 52 11.71 -5.59 20.33
N SER A 53 13.03 -5.62 20.51
CA SER A 53 13.87 -4.42 20.60
C SER A 53 13.90 -3.59 19.32
N VAL A 54 13.46 -4.15 18.19
CA VAL A 54 13.46 -3.49 16.87
C VAL A 54 12.34 -2.47 16.71
N TYR A 55 11.21 -2.69 17.35
CA TYR A 55 10.00 -1.90 17.13
C TYR A 55 9.26 -1.59 18.43
N LYS A 56 8.46 -0.52 18.41
CA LYS A 56 7.58 -0.19 19.54
C LYS A 56 6.55 -1.28 19.76
N LYS A 57 6.19 -1.52 21.02
CA LYS A 57 5.21 -2.55 21.37
C LYS A 57 3.90 -2.34 20.60
N ILE A 58 3.42 -3.41 20.00
CA ILE A 58 2.15 -3.50 19.29
C ILE A 58 1.16 -4.21 20.20
N ASP A 59 -0.08 -3.73 20.24
CA ASP A 59 -1.15 -4.45 20.91
C ASP A 59 -1.38 -5.78 20.20
N GLN A 60 -1.37 -6.86 20.96
CA GLN A 60 -1.50 -8.22 20.44
C GLN A 60 -2.88 -8.77 20.84
N PRO A 61 -3.94 -8.44 20.09
CA PRO A 61 -5.19 -9.16 20.24
C PRO A 61 -4.99 -10.61 19.83
N ASP A 62 -5.91 -11.49 20.19
CA ASP A 62 -5.88 -12.86 19.66
C ASP A 62 -6.09 -12.84 18.14
N PHE A 63 -5.14 -13.40 17.40
CA PHE A 63 -5.16 -13.43 15.92
C PHE A 63 -4.74 -14.79 15.37
N ASP A 64 -5.30 -15.16 14.24
CA ASP A 64 -5.01 -16.38 13.48
C ASP A 64 -4.14 -16.09 12.26
N VAL A 65 -4.21 -14.84 11.75
CA VAL A 65 -3.53 -14.41 10.53
C VAL A 65 -2.83 -13.08 10.78
N ILE A 66 -1.61 -12.96 10.30
CA ILE A 66 -0.89 -11.69 10.17
C ILE A 66 -0.85 -11.33 8.68
N ILE A 67 -1.31 -10.15 8.31
CA ILE A 67 -1.12 -9.59 6.97
C ILE A 67 -0.28 -8.33 7.10
N SER A 68 0.88 -8.31 6.48
CA SER A 68 1.83 -7.21 6.60
C SER A 68 2.20 -6.63 5.23
N CYS A 69 2.44 -5.32 5.16
CA CYS A 69 2.89 -4.65 3.95
C CYS A 69 3.93 -3.58 4.26
N GLY A 70 4.99 -3.58 3.46
CA GLY A 70 6.07 -2.62 3.53
C GLY A 70 7.22 -3.00 4.47
N ARG A 71 8.37 -2.39 4.21
CA ARG A 71 9.66 -2.75 4.83
C ARG A 71 9.65 -2.80 6.35
N LYS A 72 8.99 -1.84 7.01
CA LYS A 72 9.04 -1.75 8.49
C LYS A 72 8.22 -2.83 9.18
N SER A 73 7.25 -3.43 8.49
CA SER A 73 6.40 -4.48 9.06
C SER A 73 6.98 -5.90 8.91
N VAL A 74 8.06 -6.07 8.15
CA VAL A 74 8.72 -7.38 7.90
C VAL A 74 9.16 -8.04 9.22
N ILE A 75 10.05 -7.41 9.97
CA ILE A 75 10.58 -7.99 11.22
C ILE A 75 9.50 -8.13 12.29
N PRO A 76 8.62 -7.13 12.53
CA PRO A 76 7.52 -7.30 13.48
C PRO A 76 6.59 -8.47 13.15
N SER A 77 6.22 -8.68 11.89
CA SER A 77 5.35 -9.80 11.50
C SER A 77 5.99 -11.17 11.76
N ILE A 78 7.28 -11.31 11.45
CA ILE A 78 8.04 -12.53 11.73
C ILE A 78 8.16 -12.77 13.25
N HIS A 79 8.50 -11.72 14.01
CA HIS A 79 8.62 -11.80 15.44
C HIS A 79 7.30 -12.19 16.12
N LEU A 80 6.17 -11.59 15.71
CA LEU A 80 4.85 -11.93 16.22
C LEU A 80 4.47 -13.39 15.92
N LYS A 81 4.71 -13.86 14.68
CA LYS A 81 4.49 -15.27 14.34
C LYS A 81 5.30 -16.21 15.22
N ASN A 82 6.60 -15.93 15.36
CA ASN A 82 7.52 -16.81 16.11
C ASN A 82 7.20 -16.89 17.61
N ASN A 83 6.59 -15.85 18.17
CA ASN A 83 6.23 -15.79 19.60
C ASN A 83 4.76 -16.11 19.86
N SER A 84 3.99 -16.45 18.84
CA SER A 84 2.61 -16.88 19.03
C SER A 84 2.54 -18.27 19.70
N LYS A 85 1.64 -18.41 20.67
CA LYS A 85 1.38 -19.70 21.35
C LYS A 85 0.57 -20.68 20.49
N LYS A 86 -0.02 -20.22 19.40
CA LYS A 86 -0.80 -21.02 18.46
C LYS A 86 -0.23 -20.90 17.05
N LYS A 87 -0.66 -21.79 16.16
CA LYS A 87 -0.31 -21.72 14.75
C LYS A 87 -0.95 -20.48 14.14
N VAL A 88 -0.12 -19.58 13.58
CA VAL A 88 -0.51 -18.34 12.93
C VAL A 88 -0.02 -18.35 11.49
N ILE A 89 -0.88 -17.94 10.56
CA ILE A 89 -0.54 -17.74 9.14
C ILE A 89 0.06 -16.35 9.01
N ASN A 90 1.26 -16.24 8.43
CA ASN A 90 1.93 -14.96 8.15
C ASN A 90 1.97 -14.69 6.64
N ILE A 91 1.29 -13.65 6.21
CA ILE A 91 1.22 -13.21 4.81
C ILE A 91 1.92 -11.85 4.70
N HIS A 92 2.86 -11.73 3.77
CA HIS A 92 3.49 -10.46 3.47
C HIS A 92 3.14 -9.99 2.06
N ILE A 93 2.83 -8.71 1.91
CA ILE A 93 2.54 -8.09 0.61
C ILE A 93 3.77 -7.27 0.19
N GLN A 94 4.23 -7.45 -1.05
CA GLN A 94 5.47 -6.99 -1.67
C GLN A 94 6.69 -7.87 -1.32
N ASP A 95 7.84 -7.52 -1.90
CA ASP A 95 9.11 -8.23 -1.61
C ASP A 95 9.62 -7.90 -0.21
N PRO A 96 9.69 -8.86 0.72
CA PRO A 96 10.12 -8.62 2.10
C PRO A 96 11.62 -8.34 2.24
N LYS A 97 12.43 -8.62 1.21
CA LYS A 97 13.90 -8.48 1.22
C LYS A 97 14.60 -9.31 2.32
N VAL A 98 13.99 -10.40 2.75
CA VAL A 98 14.52 -11.41 3.68
C VAL A 98 14.21 -12.81 3.17
N ASN A 99 14.64 -13.86 3.89
CA ASN A 99 14.32 -15.24 3.52
C ASN A 99 12.79 -15.46 3.52
N PHE A 100 12.26 -15.95 2.40
CA PHE A 100 10.83 -16.17 2.17
C PHE A 100 10.23 -17.24 3.11
N ASN A 101 11.05 -18.13 3.65
CA ASN A 101 10.59 -19.17 4.58
C ASN A 101 10.04 -18.62 5.92
N HIS A 102 10.24 -17.34 6.20
CA HIS A 102 9.60 -16.68 7.36
C HIS A 102 8.10 -16.45 7.17
N PHE A 103 7.60 -16.55 5.93
CA PHE A 103 6.21 -16.32 5.58
C PHE A 103 5.56 -17.59 5.06
N ASP A 104 4.27 -17.76 5.34
CA ASP A 104 3.49 -18.82 4.72
C ASP A 104 3.14 -18.46 3.28
N PHE A 105 2.85 -17.17 3.04
CA PHE A 105 2.60 -16.62 1.71
C PHE A 105 3.23 -15.25 1.56
N ILE A 106 3.72 -14.96 0.36
CA ILE A 106 4.15 -13.63 -0.10
C ILE A 106 3.31 -13.29 -1.31
N VAL A 107 2.61 -12.17 -1.27
CA VAL A 107 1.80 -11.68 -2.39
C VAL A 107 2.51 -10.46 -2.99
N ALA A 108 3.00 -10.59 -4.21
CA ALA A 108 3.78 -9.54 -4.84
C ALA A 108 3.34 -9.27 -6.27
N PRO A 109 3.31 -8.01 -6.71
CA PRO A 109 3.04 -7.69 -8.11
C PRO A 109 4.16 -8.20 -9.02
N GLU A 110 3.83 -8.54 -10.25
CA GLU A 110 4.76 -9.10 -11.25
C GLU A 110 6.02 -8.26 -11.45
N HIS A 111 5.91 -6.93 -11.31
CA HIS A 111 7.04 -6.02 -11.46
C HIS A 111 8.09 -6.11 -10.34
N ASP A 112 7.77 -6.71 -9.19
CA ASP A 112 8.75 -7.00 -8.14
C ASP A 112 9.69 -8.14 -8.53
N SER A 113 9.32 -8.93 -9.57
CA SER A 113 10.13 -10.00 -10.18
C SER A 113 10.64 -11.05 -9.20
N ILE A 114 9.94 -11.29 -8.08
CA ILE A 114 10.28 -12.33 -7.11
C ILE A 114 9.55 -13.63 -7.42
N LYS A 115 10.23 -14.77 -7.15
CA LYS A 115 9.68 -16.12 -7.36
C LYS A 115 10.01 -17.00 -6.16
N GLY A 116 9.09 -17.89 -5.79
CA GLY A 116 9.26 -18.85 -4.71
C GLY A 116 8.04 -19.77 -4.61
N GLN A 117 8.16 -20.88 -3.89
CA GLN A 117 7.06 -21.84 -3.72
C GLN A 117 5.86 -21.23 -2.98
N ASN A 118 6.12 -20.26 -2.12
CA ASN A 118 5.11 -19.53 -1.33
C ASN A 118 4.84 -18.11 -1.86
N VAL A 119 5.27 -17.80 -3.09
CA VAL A 119 5.02 -16.50 -3.73
C VAL A 119 3.83 -16.58 -4.67
N ILE A 120 2.86 -15.70 -4.44
CA ILE A 120 1.69 -15.49 -5.30
C ILE A 120 1.91 -14.20 -6.06
N SER A 121 2.01 -14.28 -7.39
CA SER A 121 2.20 -13.11 -8.24
C SER A 121 0.87 -12.52 -8.67
N THR A 122 0.75 -11.19 -8.62
CA THR A 122 -0.44 -10.43 -9.04
C THR A 122 -0.08 -9.47 -10.17
N LYS A 123 -1.01 -9.23 -11.10
CA LYS A 123 -0.77 -8.29 -12.23
C LYS A 123 -0.50 -6.86 -11.75
N GLY A 124 -1.14 -6.45 -10.67
CA GLY A 124 -1.00 -5.13 -10.08
C GLY A 124 -1.04 -5.19 -8.56
N ALA A 125 -0.95 -4.03 -7.91
CA ALA A 125 -1.11 -3.95 -6.46
C ALA A 125 -2.53 -4.32 -6.04
N ILE A 126 -2.65 -5.05 -4.95
CA ILE A 126 -3.95 -5.33 -4.31
C ILE A 126 -4.53 -4.00 -3.79
N HIS A 127 -5.84 -3.87 -3.78
CA HIS A 127 -6.57 -2.72 -3.22
C HIS A 127 -7.93 -3.15 -2.68
N TYR A 128 -8.52 -2.31 -1.84
CA TYR A 128 -9.84 -2.58 -1.25
C TYR A 128 -11.01 -2.05 -2.09
N LEU A 129 -10.75 -1.34 -3.18
CA LEU A 129 -11.81 -0.77 -4.02
C LEU A 129 -12.57 -1.89 -4.74
N THR A 130 -13.89 -1.89 -4.59
CA THR A 130 -14.80 -2.78 -5.29
C THR A 130 -15.64 -1.99 -6.30
N ASP A 131 -16.28 -2.70 -7.24
CA ASP A 131 -17.18 -2.06 -8.21
C ASP A 131 -18.36 -1.38 -7.50
N GLU A 132 -18.87 -1.94 -6.40
CA GLU A 132 -19.92 -1.34 -5.59
C GLU A 132 -19.46 -0.01 -4.98
N GLU A 133 -18.22 0.06 -4.46
CA GLU A 133 -17.67 1.31 -3.92
C GLU A 133 -17.49 2.37 -5.00
N ILE A 134 -17.06 1.98 -6.20
CA ILE A 134 -16.95 2.88 -7.34
C ILE A 134 -18.32 3.43 -7.73
N ILE A 135 -19.32 2.55 -7.87
CA ILE A 135 -20.69 2.93 -8.20
C ILE A 135 -21.29 3.85 -7.14
N LYS A 136 -21.11 3.53 -5.85
CA LYS A 136 -21.58 4.35 -4.74
C LYS A 136 -21.01 5.77 -4.76
N ASN A 137 -19.75 5.91 -5.17
CA ASN A 137 -19.03 7.18 -5.18
C ASN A 137 -19.00 7.88 -6.53
N LYS A 138 -19.68 7.36 -7.57
CA LYS A 138 -19.64 7.90 -8.94
C LYS A 138 -20.00 9.37 -9.03
N ASP A 139 -20.89 9.85 -8.18
CA ASP A 139 -21.38 11.21 -8.18
C ASP A 139 -20.59 12.15 -7.24
N TYR A 140 -19.57 11.63 -6.53
CA TYR A 140 -18.78 12.40 -5.57
C TYR A 140 -18.16 13.65 -6.20
N LEU A 141 -17.61 13.53 -7.42
CA LEU A 141 -16.99 14.64 -8.12
C LEU A 141 -17.99 15.55 -8.84
N SER A 142 -19.25 15.18 -8.91
CA SER A 142 -20.24 15.92 -9.72
C SER A 142 -20.48 17.36 -9.22
N SER A 143 -20.21 17.64 -7.95
CA SER A 143 -20.27 18.98 -7.37
C SER A 143 -19.07 19.86 -7.73
N PHE A 144 -17.95 19.27 -8.12
CA PHE A 144 -16.70 19.96 -8.46
C PHE A 144 -16.50 20.11 -9.97
N ILE A 145 -17.20 19.30 -10.76
CA ILE A 145 -17.07 19.27 -12.22
C ILE A 145 -18.16 20.12 -12.85
N LYS A 146 -17.79 20.94 -13.83
CA LYS A 146 -18.78 21.69 -14.62
C LYS A 146 -19.60 20.71 -15.44
N LYS A 147 -20.93 20.77 -15.30
CA LYS A 147 -21.87 19.96 -16.08
C LYS A 147 -22.07 20.59 -17.47
N ASP A 148 -21.03 20.52 -18.29
CA ASP A 148 -21.05 20.92 -19.69
C ASP A 148 -20.69 19.71 -20.58
N HIS A 149 -20.63 19.91 -21.89
CA HIS A 149 -20.37 18.85 -22.85
C HIS A 149 -18.88 18.43 -22.92
N ARG A 150 -17.99 19.06 -22.13
CA ARG A 150 -16.57 18.73 -22.15
C ARG A 150 -16.28 17.42 -21.43
N LYS A 151 -15.45 16.60 -22.08
CA LYS A 151 -14.90 15.39 -21.42
C LYS A 151 -13.89 15.79 -20.34
N ILE A 152 -13.73 14.93 -19.34
CA ILE A 152 -12.79 15.12 -18.24
C ILE A 152 -11.42 14.59 -18.67
N CYS A 153 -10.40 15.40 -18.43
CA CYS A 153 -9.00 14.98 -18.43
C CYS A 153 -8.50 14.97 -16.99
N SER A 154 -8.09 13.82 -16.48
CA SER A 154 -7.56 13.67 -15.11
C SER A 154 -6.04 13.73 -15.13
N LEU A 155 -5.46 14.68 -14.39
CA LEU A 155 -4.03 14.76 -14.12
C LEU A 155 -3.76 14.18 -12.71
N ILE A 156 -3.12 13.03 -12.66
CA ILE A 156 -2.74 12.39 -11.39
C ILE A 156 -1.28 12.76 -11.10
N LEU A 157 -1.06 13.54 -10.03
CA LEU A 157 0.27 13.93 -9.58
C LEU A 157 0.72 13.00 -8.46
N GLY A 158 1.76 12.20 -8.71
CA GLY A 158 2.43 11.41 -7.68
C GLY A 158 3.16 12.29 -6.67
N GLY A 159 3.52 11.76 -5.49
CA GLY A 159 4.38 12.49 -4.55
C GLY A 159 5.82 12.59 -5.04
N PRO A 160 6.60 13.59 -4.59
CA PRO A 160 8.01 13.71 -4.95
C PRO A 160 8.80 12.50 -4.43
N THR A 161 9.83 12.12 -5.17
CA THR A 161 10.75 11.03 -4.80
C THR A 161 12.19 11.50 -4.94
N LYS A 162 13.15 10.69 -4.50
CA LYS A 162 14.57 11.01 -4.70
C LYS A 162 15.01 11.02 -6.18
N TYR A 163 14.16 10.51 -7.08
CA TYR A 163 14.43 10.46 -8.53
C TYR A 163 13.62 11.48 -9.33
N TYR A 164 12.51 11.96 -8.77
CA TYR A 164 11.57 12.86 -9.44
C TYR A 164 11.18 13.96 -8.47
N ASP A 165 11.43 15.20 -8.88
CA ASP A 165 10.98 16.40 -8.20
C ASP A 165 10.01 17.19 -9.10
N TYR A 166 9.31 18.12 -8.51
CA TYR A 166 8.44 19.06 -9.19
C TYR A 166 9.10 20.44 -9.22
N SER A 167 10.21 20.56 -9.99
CA SER A 167 10.79 21.89 -10.23
C SER A 167 9.79 22.80 -10.91
N SER A 168 9.89 24.12 -10.65
CA SER A 168 9.00 25.11 -11.26
C SER A 168 9.05 25.09 -12.78
N GLU A 169 10.20 24.77 -13.37
CA GLU A 169 10.38 24.66 -14.81
C GLU A 169 9.65 23.45 -15.38
N ASN A 170 9.83 22.27 -14.78
CA ASN A 170 9.16 21.04 -15.18
C ASN A 170 7.63 21.19 -15.08
N MET A 171 7.14 21.82 -14.02
CA MET A 171 5.70 22.05 -13.85
C MET A 171 5.15 23.04 -14.89
N LYS A 172 5.88 24.11 -15.22
CA LYS A 172 5.48 25.03 -16.28
C LYS A 172 5.37 24.33 -17.64
N ASN A 173 6.33 23.45 -17.95
CA ASN A 173 6.31 22.68 -19.20
C ASN A 173 5.12 21.72 -19.24
N ILE A 174 4.85 20.99 -18.17
CA ILE A 174 3.69 20.08 -18.07
C ILE A 174 2.39 20.85 -18.25
N PHE A 175 2.21 21.97 -17.55
CA PHE A 175 0.99 22.77 -17.65
C PHE A 175 0.84 23.43 -19.03
N SER A 176 1.91 23.82 -19.69
CA SER A 176 1.86 24.35 -21.07
C SER A 176 1.37 23.31 -22.07
N ILE A 177 1.89 22.06 -21.94
CA ILE A 177 1.43 20.94 -22.78
C ILE A 177 -0.03 20.61 -22.50
N LEU A 178 -0.42 20.59 -21.23
CA LEU A 178 -1.81 20.34 -20.82
C LEU A 178 -2.77 21.42 -21.34
N ASP A 179 -2.42 22.71 -21.23
CA ASP A 179 -3.25 23.80 -21.70
C ASP A 179 -3.57 23.66 -23.20
N ASN A 180 -2.55 23.35 -23.99
CA ASN A 180 -2.71 23.09 -25.42
C ASN A 180 -3.62 21.87 -25.69
N LEU A 181 -3.43 20.77 -24.94
CA LEU A 181 -4.25 19.55 -25.06
C LEU A 181 -5.71 19.82 -24.71
N LEU A 182 -5.95 20.54 -23.60
CA LEU A 182 -7.29 20.85 -23.10
C LEU A 182 -8.06 21.73 -24.10
N LYS A 183 -7.40 22.75 -24.61
CA LYS A 183 -8.00 23.66 -25.61
C LYS A 183 -8.30 22.94 -26.93
N LYS A 184 -7.32 22.20 -27.46
CA LYS A 184 -7.47 21.49 -28.74
C LYS A 184 -8.61 20.48 -28.73
N ASN A 185 -8.84 19.79 -27.57
CA ASN A 185 -9.83 18.73 -27.46
C ASN A 185 -11.09 19.14 -26.67
N ASN A 186 -11.24 20.42 -26.33
CA ASN A 186 -12.35 20.94 -25.53
C ASN A 186 -12.59 20.09 -24.26
N LEU A 187 -11.56 19.96 -23.41
CA LEU A 187 -11.60 19.18 -22.19
C LEU A 187 -11.66 20.07 -20.95
N GLN A 188 -12.17 19.52 -19.83
CA GLN A 188 -12.00 20.13 -18.51
C GLN A 188 -10.99 19.29 -17.69
N LEU A 189 -10.16 19.98 -16.91
CA LEU A 189 -9.08 19.37 -16.11
C LEU A 189 -9.56 19.10 -14.69
N VAL A 190 -9.30 17.88 -14.23
CA VAL A 190 -9.37 17.50 -12.80
C VAL A 190 -7.96 17.12 -12.34
N VAL A 191 -7.45 17.82 -11.34
CA VAL A 191 -6.13 17.52 -10.77
C VAL A 191 -6.29 16.71 -9.48
N ILE A 192 -5.63 15.56 -9.43
CA ILE A 192 -5.64 14.66 -8.28
C ILE A 192 -4.21 14.61 -7.69
N PRO A 193 -3.91 15.42 -6.66
CA PRO A 193 -2.60 15.44 -6.05
C PRO A 193 -2.41 14.23 -5.13
N SER A 194 -1.16 13.77 -5.00
CA SER A 194 -0.78 12.79 -3.98
C SER A 194 -0.81 13.42 -2.59
N MET A 195 -1.20 12.64 -1.60
CA MET A 195 -1.16 13.03 -0.19
C MET A 195 0.21 12.73 0.50
N ARG A 196 1.27 12.61 -0.27
CA ARG A 196 2.64 12.40 0.24
C ARG A 196 3.34 13.72 0.46
#